data_b07deb23ccd4778313e54a97677d2eaa
#
_entry.id   b07deb23ccd4778313e54a97677d2eaa
#
_cell.length_a   1.000
_cell.length_b   1.000
_cell.length_c   1.000
_cell.angle_alpha   90.00
_cell.angle_beta   90.00
_cell.angle_gamma   90.00
#
_symmetry.space_group_name_H-M   'P 1'
#
loop_
_entity.id
_entity.type
_entity.pdbx_description
1 polymer ?
#
loop_
_entity_poly.entity_id
_entity_poly.type
_entity_poly.pdbx_seq_one_letter_code
_entity_poly.pdbx_strand_id
1 'polypeptide(L)'
;MRNLYLFLLSLCVSSGLIAQDKTAVATLAGGCFWCTEAVYERVEGVIDVYSGYTGGEEENPTYREVSYGRTTHAEAIQIVYDPSILSFETILDIFFTAAHDPTQLNRQGNDVGTQYRSAAYYHDTRQKEAIEKAIKKYNDKKFDGKIVTEVVEFTTFWMAEDYHQDYYELNPGNPYIINVARDKVRKLNQYFPQLIKAKYRGEQL
;
A
#
# COMPACT_ATOMS: atom_id res chain seq x y z
N MET A 1 -57.20 -44.14 -29.60
CA MET A 1 -56.52 -43.82 -28.34
C MET A 1 -55.07 -43.41 -28.71
N ARG A 2 -54.76 -42.11 -28.70
CA ARG A 2 -53.43 -41.57 -29.09
C ARG A 2 -52.79 -41.00 -27.87
N ASN A 3 -51.72 -41.65 -27.36
CA ASN A 3 -50.95 -41.19 -26.21
C ASN A 3 -50.02 -40.06 -26.62
N LEU A 4 -50.25 -38.88 -26.05
CA LEU A 4 -49.42 -37.68 -26.20
C LEU A 4 -48.37 -37.68 -25.09
N TYR A 5 -47.11 -37.98 -25.43
CA TYR A 5 -45.99 -37.86 -24.49
C TYR A 5 -45.51 -36.40 -24.49
N LEU A 6 -45.75 -35.67 -23.40
CA LEU A 6 -45.11 -34.38 -23.14
C LEU A 6 -43.68 -34.61 -22.71
N PHE A 7 -42.70 -34.21 -23.51
CA PHE A 7 -41.33 -34.09 -23.16
C PHE A 7 -41.13 -32.73 -22.45
N LEU A 8 -40.92 -32.77 -21.12
CA LEU A 8 -40.46 -31.61 -20.33
C LEU A 8 -38.96 -31.43 -20.55
N LEU A 9 -38.60 -30.42 -21.37
CA LEU A 9 -37.21 -29.99 -21.53
C LEU A 9 -36.82 -29.17 -20.28
N SER A 10 -36.04 -29.78 -19.34
CA SER A 10 -35.46 -29.09 -18.21
C SER A 10 -34.28 -28.23 -18.68
N LEU A 11 -34.49 -26.92 -18.73
CA LEU A 11 -33.43 -25.95 -19.05
C LEU A 11 -32.56 -25.77 -17.78
N CYS A 12 -31.42 -26.47 -17.70
CA CYS A 12 -30.41 -26.20 -16.70
C CYS A 12 -29.71 -24.86 -17.01
N VAL A 13 -30.15 -23.79 -16.38
CA VAL A 13 -29.40 -22.52 -16.37
C VAL A 13 -28.21 -22.72 -15.41
N SER A 14 -27.06 -23.05 -15.99
CA SER A 14 -25.80 -23.00 -15.28
C SER A 14 -25.45 -21.53 -15.04
N SER A 15 -25.70 -21.04 -13.82
CA SER A 15 -25.18 -19.76 -13.34
C SER A 15 -23.65 -19.88 -13.31
N GLY A 16 -22.99 -19.42 -14.35
CA GLY A 16 -21.54 -19.23 -14.35
C GLY A 16 -21.22 -18.24 -13.24
N LEU A 17 -20.64 -18.72 -12.12
CA LEU A 17 -19.93 -17.87 -11.18
C LEU A 17 -18.77 -17.23 -11.95
N ILE A 18 -18.96 -15.98 -12.36
CA ILE A 18 -17.83 -15.14 -12.76
C ILE A 18 -16.98 -15.05 -11.49
N ALA A 19 -15.82 -15.69 -11.51
CA ALA A 19 -14.81 -15.46 -10.49
C ALA A 19 -14.45 -13.97 -10.59
N GLN A 20 -14.96 -13.17 -9.68
CA GLN A 20 -14.59 -11.77 -9.53
C GLN A 20 -13.09 -11.77 -9.24
N ASP A 21 -12.30 -11.02 -9.97
CA ASP A 21 -10.87 -10.83 -9.70
C ASP A 21 -10.70 -10.49 -8.21
N LYS A 22 -10.04 -11.40 -7.49
CA LYS A 22 -9.90 -11.32 -6.03
C LYS A 22 -8.83 -10.31 -5.61
N THR A 23 -8.55 -9.30 -6.42
CA THR A 23 -7.51 -8.33 -6.14
C THR A 23 -8.09 -6.94 -5.91
N ALA A 24 -7.51 -6.24 -4.95
CA ALA A 24 -7.79 -4.83 -4.67
C ALA A 24 -6.47 -4.05 -4.63
N VAL A 25 -6.58 -2.73 -4.73
CA VAL A 25 -5.41 -1.83 -4.78
C VAL A 25 -5.51 -0.80 -3.65
N ALA A 26 -4.37 -0.52 -3.01
CA ALA A 26 -4.18 0.59 -2.08
C ALA A 26 -2.97 1.42 -2.53
N THR A 27 -3.07 2.75 -2.45
CA THR A 27 -1.97 3.66 -2.84
C THR A 27 -1.64 4.58 -1.67
N LEU A 28 -0.38 4.54 -1.21
CA LEU A 28 0.07 5.21 0.01
C LEU A 28 1.44 5.87 -0.20
N ALA A 29 1.65 7.04 0.39
CA ALA A 29 2.93 7.73 0.48
C ALA A 29 3.32 7.93 1.94
N GLY A 30 4.53 7.54 2.33
CA GLY A 30 4.98 7.58 3.74
C GLY A 30 6.50 7.70 3.87
N GLY A 31 7.11 8.66 3.16
CA GLY A 31 8.55 8.83 3.02
C GLY A 31 9.11 8.00 1.87
N CYS A 32 10.39 7.63 1.95
CA CYS A 32 11.04 6.86 0.91
C CYS A 32 10.31 5.55 0.60
N PHE A 33 9.97 5.34 -0.66
CA PHE A 33 9.22 4.18 -1.14
C PHE A 33 9.95 2.84 -0.93
N TRP A 34 11.29 2.77 -0.95
CA TRP A 34 12.03 1.54 -0.63
C TRP A 34 11.68 0.99 0.77
N CYS A 35 11.42 1.91 1.70
CA CYS A 35 11.07 1.54 3.07
C CYS A 35 9.64 1.01 3.19
N THR A 36 8.69 1.70 2.54
CA THR A 36 7.28 1.31 2.60
C THR A 36 7.01 0.06 1.77
N GLU A 37 7.64 -0.08 0.59
CA GLU A 37 7.65 -1.29 -0.23
C GLU A 37 8.10 -2.51 0.61
N ALA A 38 9.29 -2.44 1.22
CA ALA A 38 9.83 -3.52 2.04
C ALA A 38 8.88 -3.98 3.17
N VAL A 39 8.15 -3.05 3.78
CA VAL A 39 7.15 -3.36 4.81
C VAL A 39 6.00 -4.18 4.21
N TYR A 40 5.40 -3.72 3.12
CA TYR A 40 4.20 -4.35 2.58
C TYR A 40 4.47 -5.63 1.79
N GLU A 41 5.62 -5.77 1.15
CA GLU A 41 6.02 -7.03 0.53
C GLU A 41 6.03 -8.21 1.49
N ARG A 42 6.25 -7.96 2.78
CA ARG A 42 6.29 -8.96 3.85
C ARG A 42 4.93 -9.37 4.38
N VAL A 43 3.87 -8.67 3.98
CA VAL A 43 2.53 -8.86 4.55
C VAL A 43 1.76 -9.96 3.82
N GLU A 44 1.23 -10.92 4.57
CA GLU A 44 0.37 -11.98 4.03
C GLU A 44 -0.89 -11.37 3.39
N GLY A 45 -1.26 -11.86 2.23
CA GLY A 45 -2.36 -11.30 1.42
C GLY A 45 -1.92 -10.19 0.46
N VAL A 46 -0.73 -9.60 0.61
CA VAL A 46 -0.15 -8.73 -0.42
C VAL A 46 0.39 -9.60 -1.56
N ILE A 47 -0.05 -9.30 -2.77
CA ILE A 47 0.34 -10.01 -4.00
C ILE A 47 1.58 -9.35 -4.57
N ASP A 48 1.56 -8.02 -4.70
CA ASP A 48 2.66 -7.24 -5.25
C ASP A 48 2.68 -5.82 -4.66
N VAL A 49 3.84 -5.16 -4.70
CA VAL A 49 4.00 -3.76 -4.30
C VAL A 49 4.86 -3.07 -5.34
N TYR A 50 4.37 -1.97 -5.86
CA TYR A 50 5.10 -1.16 -6.84
C TYR A 50 5.52 0.17 -6.23
N SER A 51 6.79 0.50 -6.32
CA SER A 51 7.33 1.82 -6.02
C SER A 51 7.08 2.79 -7.17
N GLY A 52 6.68 4.03 -6.87
CA GLY A 52 6.35 5.01 -7.90
C GLY A 52 6.07 6.41 -7.35
N TYR A 53 5.42 7.21 -8.19
CA TYR A 53 5.12 8.61 -7.94
C TYR A 53 3.65 8.90 -8.17
N THR A 54 3.02 9.69 -7.31
CA THR A 54 1.62 10.09 -7.46
C THR A 54 1.31 11.40 -6.73
N GLY A 55 0.12 11.94 -6.97
CA GLY A 55 -0.39 13.15 -6.31
C GLY A 55 0.25 14.44 -6.78
N GLY A 56 0.94 14.43 -7.90
CA GLY A 56 1.47 15.59 -8.59
C GLY A 56 0.78 15.82 -9.93
N GLU A 57 1.13 16.94 -10.59
CA GLU A 57 0.54 17.36 -11.86
C GLU A 57 1.42 17.01 -13.07
N GLU A 58 2.71 16.74 -12.86
CA GLU A 58 3.68 16.49 -13.92
C GLU A 58 3.50 15.10 -14.53
N GLU A 59 3.52 15.01 -15.87
CA GLU A 59 3.43 13.74 -16.59
C GLU A 59 4.83 13.09 -16.72
N ASN A 60 4.86 11.76 -16.57
CA ASN A 60 6.07 10.94 -16.69
C ASN A 60 7.25 11.45 -15.83
N PRO A 61 7.05 11.69 -14.53
CA PRO A 61 8.13 12.20 -13.67
C PRO A 61 9.25 11.16 -13.57
N THR A 62 10.48 11.64 -13.50
CA THR A 62 11.66 10.81 -13.25
C THR A 62 12.07 10.89 -11.78
N TYR A 63 12.78 9.85 -11.29
CA TYR A 63 13.33 9.86 -9.92
C TYR A 63 14.15 11.12 -9.63
N ARG A 64 14.96 11.54 -10.61
CA ARG A 64 15.78 12.74 -10.46
C ARG A 64 14.94 13.99 -10.22
N GLU A 65 13.84 14.15 -10.91
CA GLU A 65 12.96 15.33 -10.76
C GLU A 65 12.24 15.27 -9.41
N VAL A 66 11.66 14.12 -9.05
CA VAL A 66 10.95 13.94 -7.79
C VAL A 66 11.88 14.09 -6.60
N SER A 67 13.01 13.38 -6.58
CA SER A 67 13.96 13.39 -5.45
C SER A 67 14.60 14.76 -5.19
N TYR A 68 14.75 15.59 -6.24
CA TYR A 68 15.22 16.99 -6.10
C TYR A 68 14.08 17.99 -5.80
N GLY A 69 12.84 17.52 -5.59
CA GLY A 69 11.70 18.40 -5.32
C GLY A 69 11.32 19.30 -6.49
N ARG A 70 11.52 18.85 -7.72
CA ARG A 70 11.19 19.59 -8.95
C ARG A 70 9.81 19.28 -9.50
N THR A 71 9.09 18.38 -8.83
CA THR A 71 7.72 18.01 -9.13
C THR A 71 6.87 18.13 -7.88
N THR A 72 5.55 18.09 -8.08
CA THR A 72 4.57 18.08 -6.99
C THR A 72 4.23 16.66 -6.52
N HIS A 73 4.81 15.62 -7.12
CA HIS A 73 4.62 14.22 -6.76
C HIS A 73 5.19 13.86 -5.39
N ALA A 74 4.55 12.87 -4.75
CA ALA A 74 5.13 12.12 -3.63
C ALA A 74 5.75 10.82 -4.14
N GLU A 75 6.83 10.36 -3.49
CA GLU A 75 7.22 8.96 -3.52
C GLU A 75 6.12 8.14 -2.84
N ALA A 76 5.61 7.15 -3.54
CA ALA A 76 4.47 6.36 -3.11
C ALA A 76 4.63 4.90 -3.49
N ILE A 77 3.82 4.05 -2.87
CA ILE A 77 3.67 2.66 -3.25
C ILE A 77 2.23 2.37 -3.67
N GLN A 78 2.10 1.47 -4.64
CA GLN A 78 0.83 0.86 -5.00
C GLN A 78 0.84 -0.62 -4.59
N ILE A 79 -0.05 -0.99 -3.68
CA ILE A 79 -0.15 -2.33 -3.08
C ILE A 79 -1.29 -3.06 -3.76
N VAL A 80 -0.99 -4.17 -4.42
CA VAL A 80 -1.97 -5.12 -4.94
C VAL A 80 -2.16 -6.23 -3.91
N TYR A 81 -3.38 -6.47 -3.47
CA TYR A 81 -3.64 -7.41 -2.38
C TYR A 81 -4.93 -8.22 -2.59
N ASP A 82 -5.03 -9.39 -1.92
CA ASP A 82 -6.24 -10.20 -1.84
C ASP A 82 -7.11 -9.72 -0.66
N PRO A 83 -8.26 -9.07 -0.92
CA PRO A 83 -9.12 -8.54 0.14
C PRO A 83 -9.81 -9.64 0.98
N SER A 84 -9.75 -10.89 0.55
CA SER A 84 -10.25 -12.03 1.34
C SER A 84 -9.26 -12.48 2.44
N ILE A 85 -7.98 -12.10 2.31
CA ILE A 85 -6.90 -12.42 3.25
C ILE A 85 -6.49 -11.19 4.06
N LEU A 86 -6.37 -10.03 3.42
CA LEU A 86 -5.90 -8.79 4.01
C LEU A 86 -6.92 -7.67 3.79
N SER A 87 -7.45 -7.07 4.86
CA SER A 87 -8.38 -5.94 4.72
C SER A 87 -7.65 -4.63 4.49
N PHE A 88 -8.32 -3.66 3.85
CA PHE A 88 -7.78 -2.31 3.66
C PHE A 88 -7.52 -1.62 5.01
N GLU A 89 -8.37 -1.86 6.01
CA GLU A 89 -8.18 -1.36 7.37
C GLU A 89 -6.88 -1.87 8.00
N THR A 90 -6.52 -3.14 7.75
CA THR A 90 -5.25 -3.71 8.22
C THR A 90 -4.05 -3.07 7.51
N ILE A 91 -4.16 -2.78 6.21
CA ILE A 91 -3.15 -2.00 5.48
C ILE A 91 -2.95 -0.63 6.14
N LEU A 92 -4.04 0.07 6.49
CA LEU A 92 -3.98 1.36 7.19
C LEU A 92 -3.41 1.23 8.61
N ASP A 93 -3.73 0.15 9.33
CA ASP A 93 -3.16 -0.09 10.66
C ASP A 93 -1.63 -0.26 10.59
N ILE A 94 -1.11 -0.98 9.60
CA ILE A 94 0.33 -1.08 9.34
C ILE A 94 0.92 0.29 8.96
N PHE A 95 0.22 1.04 8.09
CA PHE A 95 0.66 2.36 7.63
C PHE A 95 0.90 3.32 8.80
N PHE A 96 -0.07 3.44 9.71
CA PHE A 96 0.00 4.36 10.85
C PHE A 96 0.84 3.86 12.04
N THR A 97 1.31 2.62 12.04
CA THR A 97 2.04 2.07 13.20
C THR A 97 3.45 1.61 12.90
N ALA A 98 3.71 1.07 11.72
CA ALA A 98 5.00 0.46 11.36
C ALA A 98 5.68 1.14 10.17
N ALA A 99 4.92 1.49 9.11
CA ALA A 99 5.50 1.91 7.84
C ALA A 99 6.13 3.31 7.89
N HIS A 100 5.56 4.26 8.65
CA HIS A 100 6.08 5.62 8.76
C HIS A 100 5.63 6.33 10.05
N ASP A 101 6.11 7.54 10.26
CA ASP A 101 5.63 8.47 11.28
C ASP A 101 4.67 9.48 10.62
N PRO A 102 3.35 9.40 10.87
CA PRO A 102 2.37 10.24 10.20
C PRO A 102 2.30 11.68 10.72
N THR A 103 3.14 12.05 11.69
CA THR A 103 3.16 13.39 12.30
C THR A 103 4.19 14.33 11.67
N GLN A 104 4.98 13.84 10.72
CA GLN A 104 6.06 14.60 10.11
C GLN A 104 5.59 15.25 8.79
N LEU A 105 5.38 16.56 8.84
CA LEU A 105 4.95 17.34 7.67
C LEU A 105 6.08 17.46 6.65
N ASN A 106 5.80 17.05 5.40
CA ASN A 106 6.73 17.14 4.26
C ASN A 106 8.13 16.57 4.55
N ARG A 107 8.19 15.48 5.29
CA ARG A 107 9.43 14.75 5.59
C ARG A 107 9.15 13.39 6.20
N GLN A 108 10.18 12.55 6.22
CA GLN A 108 10.20 11.32 7.01
C GLN A 108 11.61 11.06 7.54
N GLY A 109 11.81 11.27 8.84
CA GLY A 109 13.15 11.18 9.43
C GLY A 109 14.12 12.20 8.84
N ASN A 110 15.18 11.74 8.18
CA ASN A 110 16.19 12.58 7.53
C ASN A 110 15.81 12.98 6.09
N ASP A 111 14.84 12.32 5.50
CA ASP A 111 14.36 12.64 4.15
C ASP A 111 13.43 13.85 4.23
N VAL A 112 13.85 14.98 3.68
CA VAL A 112 13.16 16.28 3.78
C VAL A 112 12.70 16.72 2.40
N GLY A 113 11.41 17.08 2.29
CA GLY A 113 10.78 17.58 1.07
C GLY A 113 9.35 17.05 0.92
N THR A 114 8.55 17.73 0.11
CA THR A 114 7.15 17.36 -0.17
C THR A 114 7.01 15.99 -0.81
N GLN A 115 8.05 15.52 -1.51
CA GLN A 115 8.12 14.18 -2.10
C GLN A 115 8.10 13.07 -1.02
N TYR A 116 8.45 13.37 0.22
CA TYR A 116 8.43 12.44 1.35
C TYR A 116 7.26 12.65 2.31
N ARG A 117 6.20 13.37 1.86
CA ARG A 117 5.00 13.63 2.66
C ARG A 117 4.21 12.36 2.96
N SER A 118 3.41 12.43 4.01
CA SER A 118 2.43 11.39 4.32
C SER A 118 1.14 11.66 3.57
N ALA A 119 0.69 10.70 2.75
CA ALA A 119 -0.59 10.78 2.05
C ALA A 119 -1.20 9.39 1.84
N ALA A 120 -2.52 9.32 1.83
CA ALA A 120 -3.30 8.14 1.47
C ALA A 120 -4.24 8.51 0.32
N TYR A 121 -4.10 7.79 -0.80
CA TYR A 121 -4.84 8.06 -2.02
C TYR A 121 -6.00 7.06 -2.16
N TYR A 122 -7.25 7.53 -2.06
CA TYR A 122 -8.42 6.67 -2.11
C TYR A 122 -8.89 6.43 -3.55
N HIS A 123 -9.24 5.18 -3.87
CA HIS A 123 -9.76 4.77 -5.17
C HIS A 123 -11.30 4.78 -5.20
N ASP A 124 -11.95 4.76 -4.05
CA ASP A 124 -13.40 4.84 -3.90
C ASP A 124 -13.80 5.46 -2.56
N THR A 125 -15.11 5.71 -2.40
CA THR A 125 -15.67 6.33 -1.18
C THR A 125 -15.44 5.46 0.07
N ARG A 126 -15.46 4.12 -0.05
CA ARG A 126 -15.23 3.21 1.09
C ARG A 126 -13.79 3.31 1.60
N GLN A 127 -12.82 3.40 0.67
CA GLN A 127 -11.43 3.65 1.04
C GLN A 127 -11.27 5.02 1.72
N LYS A 128 -11.91 6.08 1.20
CA LYS A 128 -11.89 7.41 1.82
C LYS A 128 -12.37 7.36 3.26
N GLU A 129 -13.55 6.79 3.49
CA GLU A 129 -14.14 6.65 4.83
C GLU A 129 -13.24 5.84 5.77
N ALA A 130 -12.63 4.75 5.28
CA ALA A 130 -11.70 3.95 6.06
C ALA A 130 -10.43 4.72 6.45
N ILE A 131 -9.85 5.52 5.54
CA ILE A 131 -8.69 6.38 5.82
C ILE A 131 -9.04 7.42 6.89
N GLU A 132 -10.14 8.15 6.73
CA GLU A 132 -10.59 9.17 7.69
C GLU A 132 -10.84 8.57 9.08
N LYS A 133 -11.46 7.39 9.13
CA LYS A 133 -11.68 6.65 10.37
C LYS A 133 -10.37 6.18 11.02
N ALA A 134 -9.40 5.74 10.21
CA ALA A 134 -8.09 5.33 10.71
C ALA A 134 -7.32 6.54 11.27
N ILE A 135 -7.31 7.68 10.57
CA ILE A 135 -6.70 8.92 11.06
C ILE A 135 -7.31 9.33 12.41
N LYS A 136 -8.64 9.33 12.51
CA LYS A 136 -9.31 9.64 13.78
C LYS A 136 -8.90 8.66 14.88
N LYS A 137 -8.95 7.34 14.61
CA LYS A 137 -8.57 6.26 15.55
C LYS A 137 -7.15 6.47 16.10
N TYR A 138 -6.20 6.79 15.23
CA TYR A 138 -4.79 6.93 15.62
C TYR A 138 -4.47 8.28 16.25
N ASN A 139 -5.15 9.36 15.86
CA ASN A 139 -5.08 10.64 16.56
C ASN A 139 -5.56 10.51 18.01
N ASP A 140 -6.72 9.86 18.21
CA ASP A 140 -7.29 9.70 19.56
C ASP A 140 -6.42 8.79 20.46
N LYS A 141 -5.76 7.77 19.88
CA LYS A 141 -5.05 6.75 20.67
C LYS A 141 -3.55 7.00 20.87
N LYS A 142 -2.89 7.69 19.92
CA LYS A 142 -1.41 7.69 19.86
C LYS A 142 -0.80 9.04 19.51
N PHE A 143 -1.44 9.83 18.64
CA PHE A 143 -0.80 10.99 18.05
C PHE A 143 -1.38 12.34 18.48
N ASP A 144 -2.38 12.38 19.38
CA ASP A 144 -2.94 13.61 19.97
C ASP A 144 -3.34 14.67 18.92
N GLY A 145 -3.97 14.24 17.84
CA GLY A 145 -4.38 15.13 16.76
C GLY A 145 -3.25 15.63 15.83
N LYS A 146 -2.06 15.03 15.91
CA LYS A 146 -0.87 15.50 15.17
C LYS A 146 -0.65 14.82 13.83
N ILE A 147 -1.54 13.91 13.40
CA ILE A 147 -1.43 13.26 12.08
C ILE A 147 -1.60 14.33 11.00
N VAL A 148 -0.64 14.40 10.08
CA VAL A 148 -0.61 15.31 8.93
C VAL A 148 -0.83 14.58 7.59
N THR A 149 -1.26 13.32 7.63
CA THR A 149 -1.53 12.52 6.43
C THR A 149 -2.61 13.17 5.58
N GLU A 150 -2.29 13.46 4.33
CA GLU A 150 -3.24 13.95 3.34
C GLU A 150 -4.20 12.83 2.92
N VAL A 151 -5.49 13.15 2.73
CA VAL A 151 -6.50 12.24 2.17
C VAL A 151 -6.88 12.75 0.80
N VAL A 152 -6.38 12.10 -0.25
CA VAL A 152 -6.43 12.60 -1.63
C VAL A 152 -7.13 11.58 -2.52
N GLU A 153 -7.92 12.05 -3.50
CA GLU A 153 -8.45 11.18 -4.54
C GLU A 153 -7.33 10.68 -5.42
N PHE A 154 -7.31 9.37 -5.69
CA PHE A 154 -6.34 8.78 -6.59
C PHE A 154 -6.63 9.21 -8.03
N THR A 155 -5.60 9.63 -8.75
CA THR A 155 -5.69 9.98 -10.18
C THR A 155 -4.80 9.10 -11.03
N THR A 156 -3.48 9.23 -10.89
CA THR A 156 -2.51 8.52 -11.71
C THR A 156 -1.34 8.07 -10.84
N PHE A 157 -0.84 6.87 -11.11
CA PHE A 157 0.39 6.35 -10.53
C PHE A 157 1.42 6.18 -11.64
N TRP A 158 2.57 6.81 -11.46
CA TRP A 158 3.71 6.69 -12.34
C TRP A 158 4.69 5.70 -11.74
N MET A 159 4.89 4.57 -12.39
CA MET A 159 5.85 3.55 -11.93
C MET A 159 7.25 4.16 -11.86
N ALA A 160 7.95 3.96 -10.76
CA ALA A 160 9.36 4.31 -10.68
C ALA A 160 10.20 3.36 -11.55
N GLU A 161 11.39 3.80 -11.89
CA GLU A 161 12.32 3.07 -12.74
C GLU A 161 12.64 1.68 -12.14
N ASP A 162 12.90 0.69 -12.98
CA ASP A 162 13.05 -0.72 -12.60
C ASP A 162 14.07 -0.95 -11.47
N TYR A 163 15.14 -0.15 -11.41
CA TYR A 163 16.16 -0.27 -10.37
C TYR A 163 15.68 0.18 -8.97
N HIS A 164 14.46 0.72 -8.85
CA HIS A 164 13.84 1.08 -7.58
C HIS A 164 12.91 -0.01 -7.05
N GLN A 165 12.45 -0.93 -7.90
CA GLN A 165 11.59 -2.04 -7.49
C GLN A 165 12.40 -3.07 -6.71
N ASP A 166 11.84 -3.66 -5.66
CA ASP A 166 12.50 -4.63 -4.78
C ASP A 166 13.83 -4.12 -4.18
N TYR A 167 14.00 -2.81 -4.06
CA TYR A 167 15.30 -2.22 -3.73
C TYR A 167 15.87 -2.73 -2.41
N TYR A 168 15.03 -2.93 -1.41
CA TYR A 168 15.42 -3.48 -0.11
C TYR A 168 16.06 -4.87 -0.23
N GLU A 169 15.44 -5.75 -1.00
CA GLU A 169 15.90 -7.13 -1.20
C GLU A 169 17.18 -7.19 -2.04
N LEU A 170 17.26 -6.36 -3.07
CA LEU A 170 18.37 -6.35 -4.01
C LEU A 170 19.61 -5.63 -3.46
N ASN A 171 19.46 -4.78 -2.43
CA ASN A 171 20.54 -3.94 -1.90
C ASN A 171 20.71 -4.06 -0.37
N PRO A 172 20.81 -5.27 0.21
CA PRO A 172 20.82 -5.48 1.67
C PRO A 172 22.04 -4.85 2.38
N GLY A 173 23.12 -4.56 1.64
CA GLY A 173 24.32 -3.89 2.15
C GLY A 173 24.28 -2.37 2.08
N ASN A 174 23.24 -1.77 1.50
CA ASN A 174 23.14 -0.31 1.40
C ASN A 174 22.96 0.32 2.79
N PRO A 175 23.77 1.35 3.18
CA PRO A 175 23.68 1.98 4.50
C PRO A 175 22.29 2.55 4.82
N TYR A 176 21.55 3.06 3.85
CA TYR A 176 20.18 3.54 4.06
C TYR A 176 19.22 2.39 4.39
N ILE A 177 19.32 1.27 3.69
CA ILE A 177 18.53 0.05 3.98
C ILE A 177 18.82 -0.42 5.40
N ILE A 178 20.09 -0.51 5.78
CA ILE A 178 20.51 -0.98 7.10
C ILE A 178 20.01 -0.07 8.23
N ASN A 179 20.15 1.25 8.08
CA ASN A 179 19.91 2.20 9.15
C ASN A 179 18.50 2.79 9.18
N VAL A 180 17.74 2.72 8.10
CA VAL A 180 16.41 3.34 7.99
C VAL A 180 15.33 2.31 7.70
N ALA A 181 15.46 1.57 6.60
CA ALA A 181 14.39 0.68 6.15
C ALA A 181 14.20 -0.52 7.10
N ARG A 182 15.28 -1.13 7.59
CA ARG A 182 15.22 -2.26 8.55
C ARG A 182 14.44 -1.94 9.82
N ASP A 183 14.49 -0.70 10.31
CA ASP A 183 13.75 -0.32 11.51
C ASP A 183 12.23 -0.41 11.29
N LYS A 184 11.75 -0.05 10.10
CA LYS A 184 10.33 -0.17 9.75
C LYS A 184 9.90 -1.63 9.62
N VAL A 185 10.74 -2.48 9.03
CA VAL A 185 10.51 -3.94 8.95
C VAL A 185 10.51 -4.56 10.35
N ARG A 186 11.41 -4.15 11.26
CA ARG A 186 11.36 -4.58 12.67
C ARG A 186 10.06 -4.21 13.35
N LYS A 187 9.55 -2.99 13.13
CA LYS A 187 8.25 -2.56 13.67
C LYS A 187 7.10 -3.40 13.12
N LEU A 188 7.11 -3.74 11.82
CA LEU A 188 6.14 -4.66 11.26
C LEU A 188 6.19 -6.01 11.98
N ASN A 189 7.37 -6.62 12.12
CA ASN A 189 7.56 -7.89 12.81
C ASN A 189 7.13 -7.84 14.27
N GLN A 190 7.35 -6.72 14.95
CA GLN A 190 6.98 -6.51 16.35
C GLN A 190 5.46 -6.38 16.54
N TYR A 191 4.80 -5.58 15.69
CA TYR A 191 3.39 -5.25 15.89
C TYR A 191 2.43 -6.19 15.15
N PHE A 192 2.88 -6.84 14.07
CA PHE A 192 2.06 -7.70 13.21
C PHE A 192 2.72 -9.04 12.88
N PRO A 193 3.31 -9.77 13.85
CA PRO A 193 4.05 -11.01 13.57
C PRO A 193 3.20 -12.07 12.88
N GLN A 194 1.89 -12.07 13.13
CA GLN A 194 0.92 -12.99 12.53
C GLN A 194 0.66 -12.74 11.04
N LEU A 195 0.98 -11.53 10.55
CA LEU A 195 0.77 -11.14 9.15
C LEU A 195 2.01 -11.34 8.28
N ILE A 196 3.12 -11.81 8.84
CA ILE A 196 4.36 -11.99 8.07
C ILE A 196 4.27 -13.23 7.19
N LYS A 197 4.50 -13.06 5.88
CA LYS A 197 4.61 -14.15 4.92
C LYS A 197 5.63 -15.20 5.38
N ALA A 198 5.34 -16.46 5.15
CA ALA A 198 6.18 -17.57 5.61
C ALA A 198 7.66 -17.43 5.20
N LYS A 199 7.93 -16.92 3.99
CA LYS A 199 9.29 -16.75 3.47
C LYS A 199 10.13 -15.71 4.24
N TYR A 200 9.51 -14.82 5.02
CA TYR A 200 10.20 -13.79 5.79
C TYR A 200 10.21 -14.04 7.31
N ARG A 201 9.57 -15.13 7.77
CA ARG A 201 9.56 -15.47 9.21
C ARG A 201 10.96 -15.88 9.67
N GLY A 202 11.46 -15.20 10.71
CA GLY A 202 12.81 -15.47 11.23
C GLY A 202 13.93 -14.73 10.50
N GLU A 203 13.60 -13.81 9.59
CA GLU A 203 14.58 -12.91 8.97
C GLU A 203 15.37 -12.17 10.05
N GLN A 204 16.72 -12.24 9.98
CA GLN A 204 17.61 -11.47 10.86
C GLN A 204 17.75 -10.04 10.31
N LEU A 205 17.22 -9.07 11.04
CA LEU A 205 17.15 -7.65 10.67
C LEU A 205 18.19 -6.80 11.39
#